data_1ddc5ce10d7dba80af53afded58967f3
#
_entry.id   1ddc5ce10d7dba80af53afded58967f3
#
_cell.length_a   1.000
_cell.length_b   1.000
_cell.length_c   1.000
_cell.angle_alpha   90.00
_cell.angle_beta   90.00
_cell.angle_gamma   90.00
#
_symmetry.space_group_name_H-M   'P 1'
#
loop_
_entity.id
_entity.type
_entity.pdbx_description
1 polymer ?
#
loop_
_entity_poly.entity_id
_entity_poly.type
_entity_poly.pdbx_seq_one_letter_code
_entity_poly.pdbx_strand_id
1 'polypeptide(L)'
;MGKSLPWTLKFTSRDFASIHGKVWEVSVPKVVSSGNLADYNLTLSVPVSFGSPTSITPTPAKESSDFGKLYLSFTKNQLKDQGVLANFGDKQIFDFDLSYHLENTGLVPLITNIAMPPDSEYQDVAYTRIDPKPINVTVDPDGNYLAWYRLERGVRLDIRAVGSSKLYVNSKVKNPSLDPNLKLKYTLPLKYWDSTHPTIKAKLSEILGA
;
A
#
# COMPACT_ATOMS: atom_id res chain seq x y z
N MET A 1 52.11 -0.03 -10.46
CA MET A 1 50.98 0.86 -10.20
C MET A 1 49.98 0.71 -11.33
N GLY A 2 48.78 0.24 -11.05
CA GLY A 2 47.70 0.11 -12.04
C GLY A 2 47.22 1.48 -12.45
N LYS A 3 46.99 1.70 -13.74
CA LYS A 3 46.37 2.93 -14.25
C LYS A 3 44.86 2.82 -14.04
N SER A 4 44.22 3.85 -13.47
CA SER A 4 42.75 3.95 -13.42
C SER A 4 42.23 4.51 -14.74
N LEU A 5 41.18 3.89 -15.29
CA LEU A 5 40.49 4.38 -16.48
C LEU A 5 39.06 4.84 -16.07
N PRO A 6 38.77 6.16 -16.05
CA PRO A 6 37.41 6.64 -15.85
C PRO A 6 36.58 6.42 -17.11
N TRP A 7 35.34 5.96 -16.94
CA TRP A 7 34.37 5.85 -18.02
C TRP A 7 32.97 6.19 -17.54
N THR A 8 32.09 6.60 -18.44
CA THR A 8 30.71 6.96 -18.13
C THR A 8 29.79 6.28 -19.12
N LEU A 9 28.77 5.59 -18.60
CA LEU A 9 27.65 5.06 -19.38
C LEU A 9 26.43 5.92 -19.12
N LYS A 10 25.76 6.40 -20.20
CA LYS A 10 24.47 7.10 -20.14
C LYS A 10 23.47 6.35 -20.95
N PHE A 11 22.28 6.12 -20.37
CA PHE A 11 21.18 5.46 -21.06
C PHE A 11 19.85 6.02 -20.53
N THR A 12 18.77 5.76 -21.27
CA THR A 12 17.39 6.11 -20.88
C THR A 12 16.58 4.82 -20.82
N SER A 13 15.84 4.64 -19.74
CA SER A 13 14.88 3.56 -19.60
C SER A 13 13.56 4.11 -19.01
N ARG A 14 12.45 3.47 -19.35
CA ARG A 14 11.14 3.73 -18.75
C ARG A 14 10.84 2.80 -17.56
N ASP A 15 11.73 1.85 -17.29
CA ASP A 15 11.50 0.81 -16.28
C ASP A 15 11.75 1.29 -14.85
N PHE A 16 12.42 2.45 -14.69
CA PHE A 16 12.79 2.97 -13.37
C PHE A 16 11.76 3.92 -12.76
N ALA A 17 10.79 4.38 -13.54
CA ALA A 17 9.77 5.29 -13.04
C ALA A 17 8.42 5.04 -13.72
N SER A 18 7.39 4.98 -12.92
CA SER A 18 6.00 4.90 -13.37
C SER A 18 5.14 5.97 -12.71
N ILE A 19 4.04 6.31 -13.33
CA ILE A 19 3.05 7.24 -12.78
C ILE A 19 1.72 6.53 -12.62
N HIS A 20 1.15 6.63 -11.42
CA HIS A 20 -0.16 6.11 -11.07
C HIS A 20 -1.03 7.26 -10.55
N GLY A 21 -1.89 7.79 -11.41
CA GLY A 21 -2.65 9.01 -11.12
C GLY A 21 -1.72 10.22 -10.92
N LYS A 22 -1.59 10.70 -9.68
CA LYS A 22 -0.70 11.82 -9.30
C LYS A 22 0.52 11.38 -8.49
N VAL A 23 0.75 10.08 -8.38
CA VAL A 23 1.89 9.53 -7.66
C VAL A 23 2.91 9.00 -8.65
N TRP A 24 4.15 9.45 -8.49
CA TRP A 24 5.29 8.89 -9.16
C TRP A 24 5.92 7.83 -8.27
N GLU A 25 6.10 6.64 -8.84
CA GLU A 25 6.89 5.56 -8.24
C GLU A 25 8.22 5.47 -8.97
N VAL A 26 9.31 5.51 -8.22
CA VAL A 26 10.66 5.33 -8.74
C VAL A 26 11.24 4.07 -8.11
N SER A 27 11.60 3.10 -8.94
CA SER A 27 12.17 1.82 -8.53
C SER A 27 13.53 1.62 -9.18
N VAL A 28 14.58 1.68 -8.38
CA VAL A 28 15.95 1.38 -8.84
C VAL A 28 16.33 0.00 -8.32
N PRO A 29 16.60 -0.98 -9.20
CA PRO A 29 16.91 -2.33 -8.78
C PRO A 29 18.20 -2.39 -7.97
N LYS A 30 18.33 -3.42 -7.15
CA LYS A 30 19.55 -3.74 -6.42
C LYS A 30 20.71 -3.94 -7.41
N VAL A 31 21.86 -3.36 -7.08
CA VAL A 31 23.10 -3.64 -7.81
C VAL A 31 23.57 -5.06 -7.46
N VAL A 32 23.65 -5.91 -8.47
CA VAL A 32 24.21 -7.25 -8.29
C VAL A 32 25.72 -7.11 -8.10
N SER A 33 26.17 -7.28 -6.87
CA SER A 33 27.59 -7.23 -6.55
C SER A 33 28.29 -8.47 -7.10
N SER A 34 29.17 -8.30 -8.06
CA SER A 34 30.08 -9.36 -8.54
C SER A 34 31.28 -9.61 -7.60
N GLY A 35 31.26 -9.07 -6.38
CA GLY A 35 32.38 -9.13 -5.44
C GLY A 35 33.52 -8.14 -5.72
N ASN A 36 33.57 -7.57 -6.91
CA ASN A 36 34.70 -6.72 -7.38
C ASN A 36 34.46 -5.22 -7.23
N LEU A 37 33.27 -4.78 -6.75
CA LEU A 37 32.98 -3.37 -6.50
C LEU A 37 33.48 -2.97 -5.12
N ALA A 38 34.60 -2.26 -5.07
CA ALA A 38 35.17 -1.75 -3.81
C ALA A 38 34.19 -0.79 -3.12
N ASP A 39 33.61 0.15 -3.88
CA ASP A 39 32.59 1.08 -3.40
C ASP A 39 31.67 1.54 -4.55
N TYR A 40 30.48 2.01 -4.21
CA TYR A 40 29.54 2.68 -5.12
C TYR A 40 28.55 3.55 -4.34
N ASN A 41 28.11 4.60 -4.98
CA ASN A 41 27.07 5.49 -4.47
C ASN A 41 25.97 5.63 -5.52
N LEU A 42 24.73 5.71 -5.07
CA LEU A 42 23.58 6.03 -5.91
C LEU A 42 23.07 7.41 -5.55
N THR A 43 22.82 8.24 -6.54
CA THR A 43 22.11 9.51 -6.37
C THR A 43 20.86 9.50 -7.25
N LEU A 44 19.70 9.52 -6.62
CA LEU A 44 18.42 9.73 -7.29
C LEU A 44 18.19 11.24 -7.39
N SER A 45 17.94 11.72 -8.61
CA SER A 45 17.63 13.12 -8.89
C SER A 45 16.25 13.24 -9.50
N VAL A 46 15.36 13.96 -8.85
CA VAL A 46 13.97 14.20 -9.30
C VAL A 46 13.67 15.70 -9.35
N PRO A 47 12.70 16.17 -10.15
CA PRO A 47 12.24 17.55 -10.11
C PRO A 47 11.73 17.93 -8.71
N VAL A 48 12.01 19.12 -8.23
CA VAL A 48 11.47 19.65 -6.96
C VAL A 48 9.93 19.69 -6.98
N SER A 49 9.32 19.79 -8.18
CA SER A 49 7.87 19.73 -8.34
C SER A 49 7.24 18.39 -7.93
N PHE A 50 8.03 17.32 -7.75
CA PHE A 50 7.55 16.06 -7.19
C PHE A 50 7.32 16.15 -5.68
N GLY A 51 7.87 17.15 -5.02
CA GLY A 51 7.88 17.27 -3.55
C GLY A 51 8.89 16.32 -2.91
N SER A 52 8.90 16.32 -1.58
CA SER A 52 9.64 15.28 -0.83
C SER A 52 8.97 13.91 -1.01
N PRO A 53 9.73 12.82 -0.98
CA PRO A 53 9.14 11.49 -1.09
C PRO A 53 8.19 11.23 0.07
N THR A 54 7.01 10.71 -0.23
CA THR A 54 6.00 10.30 0.76
C THR A 54 6.36 8.98 1.41
N SER A 55 7.07 8.13 0.67
CA SER A 55 7.76 6.94 1.20
C SER A 55 9.04 6.71 0.42
N ILE A 56 10.09 6.27 1.11
CA ILE A 56 11.37 5.93 0.50
C ILE A 56 12.07 4.84 1.30
N THR A 57 12.59 3.85 0.59
CA THR A 57 13.35 2.73 1.17
C THR A 57 14.56 2.43 0.28
N PRO A 58 15.77 2.36 0.87
CA PRO A 58 16.13 2.76 2.22
C PRO A 58 16.07 4.29 2.43
N THR A 59 16.09 4.75 3.66
CA THR A 59 16.22 6.20 3.94
C THR A 59 17.52 6.73 3.36
N PRO A 60 17.52 7.84 2.60
CA PRO A 60 18.74 8.37 2.00
C PRO A 60 19.75 8.82 3.06
N ALA A 61 21.05 8.64 2.78
CA ALA A 61 22.13 9.12 3.64
C ALA A 61 22.24 10.66 3.60
N LYS A 62 21.86 11.26 2.48
CA LYS A 62 21.87 12.72 2.29
C LYS A 62 20.74 13.13 1.37
N GLU A 63 20.10 14.24 1.73
CA GLU A 63 19.11 14.93 0.92
C GLU A 63 19.59 16.36 0.67
N SER A 64 19.44 16.88 -0.56
CA SER A 64 19.75 18.27 -0.92
C SER A 64 18.91 18.69 -2.12
N SER A 65 18.68 20.00 -2.24
CA SER A 65 17.98 20.59 -3.39
C SER A 65 18.86 21.63 -4.04
N ASP A 66 18.96 21.55 -5.37
CA ASP A 66 19.72 22.54 -6.17
C ASP A 66 19.17 22.56 -7.60
N PHE A 67 19.20 23.76 -8.24
CA PHE A 67 18.74 23.98 -9.62
C PHE A 67 17.39 23.33 -9.97
N GLY A 68 16.40 23.41 -9.05
CA GLY A 68 15.06 22.86 -9.28
C GLY A 68 14.98 21.35 -9.22
N LYS A 69 15.99 20.68 -8.67
CA LYS A 69 16.05 19.22 -8.47
C LYS A 69 16.28 18.89 -7.01
N LEU A 70 15.65 17.81 -6.58
CA LEU A 70 15.89 17.13 -5.31
C LEU A 70 16.88 15.98 -5.57
N TYR A 71 17.92 15.89 -4.76
CA TYR A 71 18.95 14.85 -4.82
C TYR A 71 18.91 14.03 -3.55
N LEU A 72 18.73 12.72 -3.72
CA LEU A 72 18.66 11.72 -2.65
C LEU A 72 19.84 10.76 -2.86
N SER A 73 20.77 10.76 -1.93
CA SER A 73 22.02 9.99 -2.07
C SER A 73 22.03 8.81 -1.13
N PHE A 74 22.51 7.68 -1.62
CA PHE A 74 22.58 6.41 -0.91
C PHE A 74 23.99 5.82 -1.02
N THR A 75 24.46 5.25 0.06
CA THR A 75 25.76 4.59 0.17
C THR A 75 25.65 3.09 -0.15
N LYS A 76 26.78 2.47 -0.43
CA LYS A 76 26.87 1.01 -0.63
C LYS A 76 26.25 0.21 0.51
N ASN A 77 26.48 0.63 1.76
CA ASN A 77 25.96 -0.09 2.93
C ASN A 77 24.42 -0.12 2.98
N GLN A 78 23.76 0.97 2.57
CA GLN A 78 22.30 1.04 2.51
C GLN A 78 21.72 0.20 1.36
N LEU A 79 22.50 0.02 0.30
CA LEU A 79 22.09 -0.67 -0.93
C LEU A 79 22.57 -2.12 -1.01
N LYS A 80 23.24 -2.62 0.04
CA LYS A 80 23.88 -3.95 0.05
C LYS A 80 22.89 -5.07 -0.27
N ASP A 81 21.68 -4.99 0.30
CA ASP A 81 20.69 -6.06 0.21
C ASP A 81 19.40 -5.66 -0.52
N GLN A 82 19.27 -4.41 -0.93
CA GLN A 82 18.07 -3.86 -1.54
C GLN A 82 18.36 -2.80 -2.61
N GLY A 83 17.38 -2.54 -3.47
CA GLY A 83 17.37 -1.38 -4.36
C GLY A 83 16.78 -0.15 -3.66
N VAL A 84 16.42 0.87 -4.43
CA VAL A 84 15.69 2.05 -3.94
C VAL A 84 14.28 2.03 -4.49
N LEU A 85 13.30 2.15 -3.60
CA LEU A 85 11.90 2.39 -3.94
C LEU A 85 11.50 3.73 -3.33
N ALA A 86 11.04 4.67 -4.15
CA ALA A 86 10.60 5.98 -3.71
C ALA A 86 9.27 6.37 -4.35
N ASN A 87 8.32 6.81 -3.54
CA ASN A 87 7.03 7.33 -3.98
C ASN A 87 6.95 8.84 -3.73
N PHE A 88 6.47 9.57 -4.73
CA PHE A 88 6.28 11.01 -4.66
C PHE A 88 4.82 11.33 -4.98
N GLY A 89 4.20 12.18 -4.18
CA GLY A 89 2.78 12.52 -4.23
C GLY A 89 2.06 12.11 -2.97
N ASP A 90 0.89 12.70 -2.72
CA ASP A 90 0.16 12.56 -1.46
C ASP A 90 -0.97 11.54 -1.52
N LYS A 91 -1.46 11.22 -2.73
CA LYS A 91 -2.63 10.36 -2.93
C LYS A 91 -2.67 9.70 -4.30
N GLN A 92 -3.22 8.50 -4.33
CA GLN A 92 -3.61 7.79 -5.54
C GLN A 92 -5.13 7.73 -5.64
N ILE A 93 -5.66 7.76 -6.86
CA ILE A 93 -7.09 7.59 -7.12
C ILE A 93 -7.25 6.39 -8.04
N PHE A 94 -8.07 5.44 -7.60
CA PHE A 94 -8.42 4.24 -8.34
C PHE A 94 -9.92 4.20 -8.57
N ASP A 95 -10.32 3.93 -9.80
CA ASP A 95 -11.70 3.55 -10.09
C ASP A 95 -11.85 2.05 -9.88
N PHE A 96 -13.01 1.63 -9.34
CA PHE A 96 -13.31 0.23 -9.14
C PHE A 96 -14.68 -0.14 -9.69
N ASP A 97 -14.80 -1.40 -10.05
CA ASP A 97 -16.03 -2.04 -10.52
C ASP A 97 -16.10 -3.42 -9.87
N LEU A 98 -16.88 -3.54 -8.80
CA LEU A 98 -16.97 -4.73 -7.97
C LEU A 98 -18.25 -5.49 -8.27
N SER A 99 -18.13 -6.81 -8.39
CA SER A 99 -19.25 -7.72 -8.59
C SER A 99 -19.39 -8.65 -7.38
N TYR A 100 -20.60 -8.75 -6.85
CA TYR A 100 -20.94 -9.63 -5.75
C TYR A 100 -22.08 -10.55 -6.19
N HIS A 101 -22.07 -11.79 -5.69
CA HIS A 101 -23.07 -12.80 -5.99
C HIS A 101 -23.69 -13.29 -4.70
N LEU A 102 -24.99 -13.10 -4.53
CA LEU A 102 -25.74 -13.60 -3.42
C LEU A 102 -26.71 -14.67 -3.89
N GLU A 103 -26.92 -15.72 -3.10
CA GLU A 103 -27.88 -16.77 -3.39
C GLU A 103 -28.59 -17.19 -2.11
N ASN A 104 -29.92 -17.31 -2.16
CA ASN A 104 -30.71 -17.90 -1.10
C ASN A 104 -31.09 -19.32 -1.46
N THR A 105 -30.32 -20.29 -1.00
CA THR A 105 -30.61 -21.72 -1.15
C THR A 105 -31.58 -22.27 -0.08
N GLY A 106 -31.99 -21.44 0.88
CA GLY A 106 -32.91 -21.80 1.96
C GLY A 106 -34.35 -21.90 1.52
N LEU A 107 -35.21 -22.29 2.45
CA LEU A 107 -36.65 -22.50 2.22
C LEU A 107 -37.48 -21.22 2.50
N VAL A 108 -36.91 -20.22 3.12
CA VAL A 108 -37.56 -18.95 3.52
C VAL A 108 -36.83 -17.76 3.02
N PRO A 109 -37.46 -16.56 2.91
CA PRO A 109 -36.77 -15.34 2.59
C PRO A 109 -35.63 -15.05 3.58
N LEU A 110 -34.53 -14.53 3.08
CA LEU A 110 -33.33 -14.21 3.84
C LEU A 110 -33.00 -12.72 3.70
N ILE A 111 -32.66 -12.07 4.81
CA ILE A 111 -31.98 -10.77 4.79
C ILE A 111 -30.49 -11.02 5.06
N THR A 112 -29.66 -10.58 4.14
CA THR A 112 -28.20 -10.72 4.22
C THR A 112 -27.53 -9.43 3.78
N ASN A 113 -26.20 -9.35 3.94
CA ASN A 113 -25.42 -8.20 3.53
C ASN A 113 -24.16 -8.62 2.78
N ILE A 114 -23.59 -7.64 2.08
CA ILE A 114 -22.24 -7.69 1.53
C ILE A 114 -21.41 -6.60 2.20
N ALA A 115 -20.14 -6.91 2.46
CA ALA A 115 -19.18 -5.91 2.89
C ALA A 115 -18.63 -5.17 1.68
N MET A 116 -18.68 -3.85 1.72
CA MET A 116 -18.16 -2.96 0.70
C MET A 116 -16.95 -2.19 1.24
N PRO A 117 -15.98 -1.79 0.38
CA PRO A 117 -14.86 -0.96 0.79
C PRO A 117 -15.29 0.25 1.61
N PRO A 118 -14.76 0.44 2.83
CA PRO A 118 -15.11 1.55 3.71
C PRO A 118 -14.16 2.74 3.55
N ASP A 119 -14.52 3.88 4.13
CA ASP A 119 -13.55 4.91 4.47
C ASP A 119 -12.63 4.43 5.59
N SER A 120 -11.38 4.89 5.57
CA SER A 120 -10.39 4.61 6.61
C SER A 120 -9.43 5.78 6.80
N GLU A 121 -8.47 5.65 7.70
CA GLU A 121 -7.41 6.65 7.86
C GLU A 121 -6.56 6.84 6.60
N TYR A 122 -6.52 5.83 5.72
CA TYR A 122 -5.70 5.81 4.52
C TYR A 122 -6.49 5.84 3.23
N GLN A 123 -7.83 5.83 3.30
CA GLN A 123 -8.64 5.90 2.08
C GLN A 123 -9.96 6.65 2.30
N ASP A 124 -10.43 7.28 1.22
CA ASP A 124 -11.81 7.74 1.04
C ASP A 124 -12.43 6.96 -0.12
N VAL A 125 -13.65 6.50 0.06
CA VAL A 125 -14.38 5.74 -0.97
C VAL A 125 -15.64 6.47 -1.37
N ALA A 126 -15.84 6.64 -2.68
CA ALA A 126 -17.04 7.25 -3.24
C ALA A 126 -17.74 6.27 -4.20
N TYR A 127 -18.95 5.86 -3.86
CA TYR A 127 -19.77 5.03 -4.73
C TYR A 127 -20.57 5.92 -5.69
N THR A 128 -20.42 5.69 -6.99
CA THR A 128 -21.21 6.38 -8.03
C THR A 128 -22.48 5.60 -8.37
N ARG A 129 -22.43 4.26 -8.20
CA ARG A 129 -23.56 3.36 -8.49
C ARG A 129 -23.45 2.08 -7.68
N ILE A 130 -24.59 1.63 -7.14
CA ILE A 130 -24.79 0.29 -6.60
C ILE A 130 -26.09 -0.24 -7.22
N ASP A 131 -26.02 -1.36 -7.92
CA ASP A 131 -27.13 -1.92 -8.67
C ASP A 131 -27.21 -3.45 -8.48
N PRO A 132 -28.34 -4.01 -8.02
CA PRO A 132 -29.52 -3.28 -7.53
C PRO A 132 -29.25 -2.50 -6.25
N LYS A 133 -30.10 -1.49 -6.03
CA LYS A 133 -30.00 -0.64 -4.84
C LYS A 133 -30.25 -1.47 -3.57
N PRO A 134 -29.38 -1.38 -2.54
CA PRO A 134 -29.63 -2.07 -1.27
C PRO A 134 -30.85 -1.53 -0.54
N ILE A 135 -31.47 -2.36 0.30
CA ILE A 135 -32.58 -1.92 1.17
C ILE A 135 -32.09 -1.02 2.30
N ASN A 136 -30.83 -1.18 2.71
CA ASN A 136 -30.18 -0.36 3.72
C ASN A 136 -28.65 -0.44 3.57
N VAL A 137 -27.94 0.56 4.10
CA VAL A 137 -26.49 0.55 4.28
C VAL A 137 -26.18 0.92 5.73
N THR A 138 -25.40 0.10 6.41
CA THR A 138 -24.96 0.34 7.79
C THR A 138 -23.45 0.31 7.87
N VAL A 139 -22.90 0.87 8.94
CA VAL A 139 -21.49 0.76 9.29
C VAL A 139 -21.38 -0.17 10.49
N ASP A 140 -20.51 -1.17 10.42
CA ASP A 140 -20.26 -2.05 11.55
C ASP A 140 -19.27 -1.43 12.56
N PRO A 141 -19.07 -2.05 13.74
CA PRO A 141 -18.13 -1.53 14.75
C PRO A 141 -16.66 -1.44 14.28
N ASP A 142 -16.30 -2.16 13.23
CA ASP A 142 -14.96 -2.16 12.66
C ASP A 142 -14.83 -1.19 11.47
N GLY A 143 -15.91 -0.44 11.16
CA GLY A 143 -15.95 0.61 10.15
C GLY A 143 -16.35 0.15 8.76
N ASN A 144 -16.70 -1.13 8.55
CA ASN A 144 -17.06 -1.65 7.23
C ASN A 144 -18.45 -1.18 6.81
N TYR A 145 -18.60 -0.85 5.54
CA TYR A 145 -19.92 -0.58 4.94
C TYR A 145 -20.62 -1.88 4.60
N LEU A 146 -21.80 -2.10 5.19
CA LEU A 146 -22.62 -3.29 4.96
C LEU A 146 -23.85 -2.91 4.15
N ALA A 147 -23.93 -3.36 2.90
CA ALA A 147 -25.11 -3.18 2.05
C ALA A 147 -26.05 -4.38 2.21
N TRP A 148 -27.27 -4.11 2.64
CA TRP A 148 -28.27 -5.11 3.00
C TRP A 148 -29.22 -5.39 1.84
N TYR A 149 -29.54 -6.66 1.65
CA TYR A 149 -30.45 -7.16 0.61
C TYR A 149 -31.41 -8.18 1.19
N ARG A 150 -32.63 -8.18 0.65
CA ARG A 150 -33.62 -9.24 0.89
C ARG A 150 -33.65 -10.15 -0.32
N LEU A 151 -33.47 -11.45 -0.09
CA LEU A 151 -33.55 -12.48 -1.11
C LEU A 151 -34.70 -13.39 -0.80
N GLU A 152 -35.64 -13.53 -1.75
CA GLU A 152 -36.69 -14.54 -1.67
C GLU A 152 -36.07 -15.94 -1.89
N ARG A 153 -36.83 -16.98 -1.55
CA ARG A 153 -36.40 -18.38 -1.71
C ARG A 153 -35.92 -18.65 -3.14
N GLY A 154 -34.74 -19.27 -3.28
CA GLY A 154 -34.16 -19.68 -4.55
C GLY A 154 -33.69 -18.52 -5.45
N VAL A 155 -33.70 -17.28 -4.95
CA VAL A 155 -33.27 -16.13 -5.73
C VAL A 155 -31.74 -16.02 -5.70
N ARG A 156 -31.16 -15.81 -6.88
CA ARG A 156 -29.79 -15.32 -7.07
C ARG A 156 -29.83 -13.84 -7.38
N LEU A 157 -28.92 -13.10 -6.80
CA LEU A 157 -28.80 -11.65 -6.97
C LEU A 157 -27.35 -11.30 -7.28
N ASP A 158 -27.12 -10.74 -8.48
CA ASP A 158 -25.85 -10.17 -8.87
C ASP A 158 -25.89 -8.69 -8.57
N ILE A 159 -24.88 -8.22 -7.85
CA ILE A 159 -24.77 -6.83 -7.41
C ILE A 159 -23.50 -6.26 -8.02
N ARG A 160 -23.60 -5.08 -8.63
CA ARG A 160 -22.47 -4.33 -9.17
C ARG A 160 -22.31 -3.03 -8.41
N ALA A 161 -21.13 -2.78 -7.85
CA ALA A 161 -20.79 -1.54 -7.18
C ALA A 161 -19.64 -0.85 -7.91
N VAL A 162 -19.90 0.35 -8.41
CA VAL A 162 -18.94 1.17 -9.16
C VAL A 162 -18.63 2.42 -8.35
N GLY A 163 -17.36 2.81 -8.32
CA GLY A 163 -16.94 3.98 -7.59
C GLY A 163 -15.47 4.28 -7.77
N SER A 164 -14.95 5.15 -6.89
CA SER A 164 -13.54 5.48 -6.82
C SER A 164 -13.03 5.43 -5.38
N SER A 165 -11.80 5.02 -5.21
CA SER A 165 -11.08 5.05 -3.93
C SER A 165 -9.89 5.99 -4.07
N LYS A 166 -9.78 6.93 -3.11
CA LYS A 166 -8.64 7.81 -2.94
C LYS A 166 -7.78 7.27 -1.80
N LEU A 167 -6.59 6.78 -2.12
CA LEU A 167 -5.63 6.27 -1.16
C LEU A 167 -4.62 7.35 -0.77
N TYR A 168 -4.35 7.46 0.51
CA TYR A 168 -3.36 8.36 1.08
C TYR A 168 -2.12 7.56 1.50
N VAL A 169 -0.94 8.05 1.17
CA VAL A 169 0.32 7.41 1.58
C VAL A 169 0.53 7.52 3.09
N ASN A 170 0.10 8.65 3.67
CA ASN A 170 0.15 8.88 5.11
C ASN A 170 -1.26 8.88 5.69
N SER A 171 -1.41 8.43 6.94
CA SER A 171 -2.66 8.51 7.66
C SER A 171 -3.21 9.95 7.68
N LYS A 172 -4.51 10.11 7.46
CA LYS A 172 -5.22 11.38 7.62
C LYS A 172 -5.25 11.86 9.07
N VAL A 173 -5.13 10.91 10.00
CA VAL A 173 -5.10 11.17 11.44
C VAL A 173 -3.66 11.30 11.90
N LYS A 174 -3.30 12.49 12.38
CA LYS A 174 -1.99 12.73 12.98
C LYS A 174 -1.99 12.28 14.43
N ASN A 175 -1.05 11.39 14.79
CA ASN A 175 -0.87 10.88 16.16
C ASN A 175 -2.14 10.26 16.75
N PRO A 176 -2.68 9.17 16.18
CA PRO A 176 -3.84 8.50 16.76
C PRO A 176 -3.46 7.99 18.15
N SER A 177 -4.15 8.47 19.18
CA SER A 177 -4.08 7.84 20.49
C SER A 177 -4.87 6.54 20.41
N LEU A 178 -4.17 5.40 20.45
CA LEU A 178 -4.83 4.11 20.44
C LEU A 178 -5.43 3.85 21.83
N ASP A 179 -6.76 3.69 21.90
CA ASP A 179 -7.44 3.24 23.12
C ASP A 179 -6.82 1.89 23.57
N PRO A 180 -6.35 1.79 24.82
CA PRO A 180 -5.75 0.56 25.35
C PRO A 180 -6.66 -0.67 25.19
N ASN A 181 -7.99 -0.51 25.31
CA ASN A 181 -8.95 -1.59 25.14
C ASN A 181 -9.05 -2.05 23.67
N LEU A 182 -9.01 -1.12 22.73
CA LEU A 182 -8.95 -1.45 21.30
C LEU A 182 -7.64 -2.13 20.96
N LYS A 183 -6.51 -1.64 21.49
CA LYS A 183 -5.22 -2.30 21.31
C LYS A 183 -5.27 -3.76 21.81
N LEU A 184 -5.81 -3.98 23.00
CA LEU A 184 -5.98 -5.33 23.54
C LEU A 184 -6.86 -6.20 22.63
N LYS A 185 -8.06 -5.69 22.24
CA LYS A 185 -8.99 -6.39 21.35
C LYS A 185 -8.31 -6.87 20.06
N TYR A 186 -7.56 -5.99 19.39
CA TYR A 186 -6.97 -6.29 18.08
C TYR A 186 -5.62 -7.01 18.13
N THR A 187 -5.06 -7.21 19.31
CA THR A 187 -3.83 -8.03 19.51
C THR A 187 -4.10 -9.42 20.06
N LEU A 188 -5.36 -9.75 20.40
CA LEU A 188 -5.73 -11.10 20.83
C LEU A 188 -5.57 -12.11 19.69
N PRO A 189 -5.05 -13.32 20.01
CA PRO A 189 -4.98 -14.38 19.02
C PRO A 189 -6.40 -14.84 18.62
N LEU A 190 -6.63 -14.99 17.32
CA LEU A 190 -7.87 -15.48 16.75
C LEU A 190 -7.60 -16.71 15.88
N LYS A 191 -8.65 -17.47 15.52
CA LYS A 191 -8.55 -18.69 14.73
C LYS A 191 -7.70 -18.57 13.45
N TYR A 192 -7.77 -17.43 12.76
CA TYR A 192 -7.04 -17.17 11.52
C TYR A 192 -5.87 -16.18 11.69
N TRP A 193 -5.69 -15.63 12.89
CA TRP A 193 -4.66 -14.67 13.27
C TRP A 193 -4.04 -15.11 14.59
N ASP A 194 -3.50 -16.34 14.61
CA ASP A 194 -2.92 -16.92 15.82
C ASP A 194 -1.50 -16.39 16.04
N SER A 195 -1.43 -15.19 16.62
CA SER A 195 -0.15 -14.56 17.01
C SER A 195 0.62 -15.35 18.09
N THR A 196 -0.02 -16.34 18.72
CA THR A 196 0.60 -17.19 19.76
C THR A 196 1.18 -18.48 19.21
N HIS A 197 0.91 -18.81 17.94
CA HIS A 197 1.38 -20.03 17.31
C HIS A 197 2.91 -20.15 17.37
N PRO A 198 3.48 -21.28 17.79
CA PRO A 198 4.93 -21.44 17.99
C PRO A 198 5.76 -21.09 16.74
N THR A 199 5.30 -21.50 15.55
CA THR A 199 5.97 -21.20 14.29
C THR A 199 6.02 -19.71 13.98
N ILE A 200 4.92 -18.96 14.28
CA ILE A 200 4.86 -17.51 14.10
C ILE A 200 5.83 -16.82 15.07
N LYS A 201 5.85 -17.25 16.34
CA LYS A 201 6.78 -16.73 17.33
C LYS A 201 8.24 -17.01 16.99
N ALA A 202 8.56 -18.24 16.54
CA ALA A 202 9.90 -18.59 16.11
C ALA A 202 10.36 -17.72 14.93
N LYS A 203 9.47 -17.49 13.93
CA LYS A 203 9.78 -16.62 12.79
C LYS A 203 9.95 -15.16 13.19
N LEU A 204 9.15 -14.68 14.14
CA LEU A 204 9.28 -13.33 14.68
C LEU A 204 10.64 -13.15 15.38
N SER A 205 11.05 -14.10 16.25
CA SER A 205 12.36 -14.07 16.90
C SER A 205 13.51 -14.08 15.87
N GLU A 206 13.41 -14.90 14.83
CA GLU A 206 14.39 -14.92 13.73
C GLU A 206 14.53 -13.53 13.06
N ILE A 207 13.40 -12.86 12.78
CA ILE A 207 13.39 -11.55 12.09
C ILE A 207 13.93 -10.44 13.00
N LEU A 208 13.58 -10.47 14.28
CA LEU A 208 13.99 -9.44 15.26
C LEU A 208 15.38 -9.68 15.83
N GLY A 209 16.00 -10.83 15.56
CA GLY A 209 17.31 -11.18 16.11
C GLY A 209 17.28 -11.40 17.64
N ALA A 210 16.14 -11.82 18.19
CA ALA A 210 15.89 -11.99 19.62
C ALA A 210 15.82 -13.48 20.00
#